data_611650206dd0ed316d80bfc2650a21e4
#
_entry.id   611650206dd0ed316d80bfc2650a21e4
#
_cell.length_a   1.000
_cell.length_b   1.000
_cell.length_c   1.000
_cell.angle_alpha   90.00
_cell.angle_beta   90.00
_cell.angle_gamma   90.00
#
_symmetry.space_group_name_H-M   'P 1'
#
loop_
_entity.id
_entity.type
_entity.pdbx_description
1 polymer ?
#
loop_
_entity_poly.entity_id
_entity_poly.type
_entity_poly.pdbx_seq_one_letter_code
_entity_poly.pdbx_strand_id
1 'polypeptide(L)'
;MLLERYIREVLKEGGVGRQVIAFDFHSTLVEKLEEGGVRPRHEMIEKLKEHYRNYDFIVIYTAAPESDRGEVAGQLASLEIPYDVLMMEKPRFDKMYDDRYVGPSDDWV
;
A
#
# COMPACT_ATOMS: atom_id res chain seq x y z
N MET A 1 6.22 6.26 -11.71
CA MET A 1 6.74 5.06 -11.03
C MET A 1 6.56 3.84 -11.90
N LEU A 2 7.59 3.04 -12.02
CA LEU A 2 7.56 1.85 -12.89
C LEU A 2 6.49 0.84 -12.46
N LEU A 3 6.36 0.60 -11.15
CA LEU A 3 5.39 -0.35 -10.65
C LEU A 3 3.96 0.12 -10.93
N GLU A 4 3.70 1.39 -10.74
CA GLU A 4 2.37 1.96 -11.01
C GLU A 4 1.98 1.77 -12.47
N ARG A 5 2.91 2.01 -13.40
CA ARG A 5 2.67 1.79 -14.83
C ARG A 5 2.36 0.32 -15.10
N TYR A 6 3.14 -0.57 -14.52
CA TYR A 6 2.95 -2.01 -14.67
C TYR A 6 1.55 -2.43 -14.20
N ILE A 7 1.16 -1.99 -13.02
CA ILE A 7 -0.15 -2.31 -12.45
C ILE A 7 -1.27 -1.78 -13.34
N ARG A 8 -1.15 -0.54 -13.81
CA ARG A 8 -2.16 0.05 -14.68
C ARG A 8 -2.29 -0.67 -16.00
N GLU A 9 -1.18 -1.10 -16.58
CA GLU A 9 -1.20 -1.87 -17.81
C GLU A 9 -1.90 -3.22 -17.62
N VAL A 10 -1.60 -3.92 -16.52
CA VAL A 10 -2.25 -5.18 -16.21
C VAL A 10 -3.76 -5.00 -16.07
N LEU A 11 -4.20 -3.99 -15.34
CA LEU A 11 -5.62 -3.70 -15.15
C LEU A 11 -6.28 -3.33 -16.48
N LYS A 12 -5.60 -2.55 -17.31
CA LYS A 12 -6.10 -2.15 -18.61
C LYS A 12 -6.28 -3.34 -19.53
N GLU A 13 -5.32 -4.25 -19.56
CA GLU A 13 -5.41 -5.48 -20.33
C GLU A 13 -6.53 -6.38 -19.84
N GLY A 14 -6.75 -6.42 -18.54
CA GLY A 14 -7.84 -7.16 -17.94
C GLY A 14 -9.21 -6.54 -18.18
N GLY A 15 -9.26 -5.32 -18.73
CA GLY A 15 -10.52 -4.63 -19.01
C GLY A 15 -11.28 -4.22 -17.78
N VAL A 16 -10.65 -4.17 -16.62
CA VAL A 16 -11.32 -3.90 -15.34
C VAL A 16 -11.69 -2.44 -15.18
N GLY A 17 -10.86 -1.50 -15.63
CA GLY A 17 -11.13 -0.07 -15.51
C GLY A 17 -11.24 0.44 -14.08
N ARG A 18 -10.72 -0.29 -13.10
CA ARG A 18 -10.78 0.09 -11.69
C ARG A 18 -9.57 0.95 -11.32
N GLN A 19 -9.68 1.60 -10.16
CA GLN A 19 -8.60 2.42 -9.64
C GLN A 19 -7.53 1.55 -8.98
N VAL A 20 -6.31 2.06 -8.98
CA VAL A 20 -5.22 1.51 -8.18
C VAL A 20 -5.13 2.37 -6.92
N ILE A 21 -5.37 1.77 -5.77
CA ILE A 21 -5.39 2.48 -4.49
C ILE A 21 -4.22 1.98 -3.66
N ALA A 22 -3.38 2.90 -3.22
CA ALA A 22 -2.21 2.57 -2.42
C ALA A 22 -2.38 3.02 -0.98
N PHE A 23 -1.99 2.15 -0.05
CA PHE A 23 -2.01 2.44 1.39
C PHE A 23 -0.63 2.18 1.97
N ASP A 24 -0.14 3.12 2.77
CA ASP A 24 1.05 2.89 3.58
C ASP A 24 0.66 1.95 4.73
N PHE A 25 1.53 1.02 5.09
CA PHE A 25 1.25 0.07 6.16
C PHE A 25 1.43 0.74 7.53
N HIS A 26 2.66 1.04 7.91
CA HIS A 26 2.94 1.72 9.18
C HIS A 26 2.47 3.17 9.13
N SER A 27 1.84 3.62 10.19
CA SER A 27 1.30 4.98 10.37
C SER A 27 0.03 5.27 9.57
N THR A 28 -0.46 4.34 8.77
CA THR A 28 -1.73 4.52 8.04
C THR A 28 -2.71 3.39 8.38
N LEU A 29 -2.36 2.15 8.10
CA LEU A 29 -3.21 1.00 8.43
C LEU A 29 -3.01 0.55 9.87
N VAL A 30 -1.80 0.68 10.39
CA VAL A 30 -1.45 0.28 11.74
C VAL A 30 -0.51 1.30 12.36
N GLU A 31 -0.49 1.34 13.70
CA GLU A 31 0.52 2.05 14.47
C GLU A 31 1.55 1.05 14.98
N LYS A 32 2.83 1.40 14.85
CA LYS A 32 3.91 0.60 15.41
C LYS A 32 4.02 0.88 16.91
N LEU A 33 4.02 -0.19 17.71
CA LEU A 33 4.11 -0.06 19.17
C LEU A 33 5.58 -0.12 19.63
N GLU A 34 5.90 0.62 20.69
CA GLU A 34 7.26 0.65 21.26
C GLU A 34 7.68 -0.71 21.80
N GLU A 35 6.75 -1.44 22.40
CA GLU A 35 6.99 -2.78 22.95
C GLU A 35 7.02 -3.87 21.88
N GLY A 36 6.86 -3.53 20.63
CA GLY A 36 6.79 -4.46 19.51
C GLY A 36 5.35 -4.72 19.10
N GLY A 37 5.20 -5.21 17.86
CA GLY A 37 3.88 -5.41 17.28
C GLY A 37 3.25 -4.14 16.76
N VAL A 38 1.99 -4.24 16.39
CA VAL A 38 1.25 -3.13 15.79
C VAL A 38 -0.17 -3.07 16.35
N ARG A 39 -0.75 -1.87 16.29
CA ARG A 39 -2.15 -1.64 16.65
C ARG A 39 -2.91 -1.21 15.40
N PRO A 40 -4.07 -1.84 15.10
CA PRO A 40 -4.82 -1.52 13.89
C PRO A 40 -5.47 -0.13 13.97
N ARG A 41 -5.53 0.53 12.83
CA ARG A 41 -6.28 1.77 12.67
C ARG A 41 -7.55 1.44 11.89
N HIS A 42 -8.59 1.14 12.62
CA HIS A 42 -9.82 0.56 12.06
C HIS A 42 -10.46 1.40 10.96
N GLU A 43 -10.44 2.72 11.07
CA GLU A 43 -11.03 3.59 10.06
C GLU A 43 -10.37 3.41 8.70
N MET A 44 -9.03 3.35 8.68
CA MET A 44 -8.29 3.18 7.44
C MET A 44 -8.43 1.78 6.89
N ILE A 45 -8.46 0.79 7.77
CA ILE A 45 -8.67 -0.60 7.36
C ILE A 45 -10.05 -0.75 6.70
N GLU A 46 -11.08 -0.14 7.27
CA GLU A 46 -12.42 -0.18 6.68
C GLU A 46 -12.46 0.53 5.33
N LYS A 47 -11.74 1.64 5.20
CA LYS A 47 -11.63 2.34 3.92
C LYS A 47 -10.99 1.45 2.84
N LEU A 48 -9.93 0.75 3.21
CA LEU A 48 -9.28 -0.20 2.31
C LEU A 48 -10.24 -1.31 1.90
N LYS A 49 -10.96 -1.87 2.86
CA LYS A 49 -11.91 -2.96 2.59
C LYS A 49 -13.04 -2.50 1.67
N GLU A 50 -13.49 -1.25 1.81
CA GLU A 50 -14.49 -0.68 0.93
C GLU A 50 -13.98 -0.64 -0.51
N HIS A 51 -12.76 -0.15 -0.73
CA HIS A 51 -12.14 -0.16 -2.05
C HIS A 51 -12.00 -1.57 -2.60
N TYR A 52 -11.58 -2.50 -1.75
CA TYR A 52 -11.43 -3.89 -2.16
C TYR A 52 -12.77 -4.50 -2.62
N ARG A 53 -13.84 -4.22 -1.89
CA ARG A 53 -15.19 -4.68 -2.25
C ARG A 53 -15.68 -4.07 -3.56
N ASN A 54 -15.17 -2.90 -3.93
CA ASN A 54 -15.48 -2.23 -5.19
C ASN A 54 -14.57 -2.69 -6.33
N TYR A 55 -13.78 -3.73 -6.11
CA TYR A 55 -12.86 -4.31 -7.08
C TYR A 55 -11.70 -3.38 -7.48
N ASP A 56 -11.38 -2.39 -6.67
CA ASP A 56 -10.18 -1.59 -6.84
C ASP A 56 -8.95 -2.45 -6.57
N PHE A 57 -7.85 -2.13 -7.24
CA PHE A 57 -6.59 -2.85 -7.06
C PHE A 57 -5.85 -2.24 -5.86
N ILE A 58 -5.56 -3.05 -4.85
CA ILE A 58 -5.00 -2.58 -3.59
C ILE A 58 -3.51 -2.87 -3.51
N VAL A 59 -2.73 -1.81 -3.34
CA VAL A 59 -1.29 -1.88 -3.12
C VAL A 59 -0.99 -1.42 -1.71
N ILE A 60 -0.27 -2.22 -0.94
CA ILE A 60 0.19 -1.82 0.38
C ILE A 60 1.70 -1.58 0.31
N TYR A 61 2.13 -0.43 0.82
CA TYR A 61 3.53 -0.02 0.86
C TYR A 61 4.07 -0.04 2.27
N THR A 62 5.34 -0.37 2.41
CA THR A 62 6.07 -0.17 3.67
C THR A 62 7.53 0.10 3.39
N ALA A 63 8.15 0.93 4.23
CA ALA A 63 9.59 1.19 4.16
C ALA A 63 10.41 0.05 4.78
N ALA A 64 9.78 -0.91 5.42
CA ALA A 64 10.47 -2.05 6.02
C ALA A 64 11.26 -2.85 4.98
N PRO A 65 12.39 -3.45 5.37
CA PRO A 65 13.21 -4.22 4.43
C PRO A 65 12.50 -5.52 4.00
N GLU A 66 12.93 -6.06 2.87
CA GLU A 66 12.39 -7.33 2.35
C GLU A 66 12.47 -8.47 3.36
N SER A 67 13.48 -8.45 4.22
CA SER A 67 13.61 -9.45 5.28
C SER A 67 12.43 -9.48 6.26
N ASP A 68 11.67 -8.39 6.34
CA ASP A 68 10.49 -8.28 7.21
C ASP A 68 9.18 -8.62 6.49
N ARG A 69 9.22 -9.01 5.24
CA ARG A 69 8.01 -9.30 4.46
C ARG A 69 7.10 -10.32 5.14
N GLY A 70 7.68 -11.39 5.67
CA GLY A 70 6.90 -12.43 6.35
C GLY A 70 6.17 -11.90 7.57
N GLU A 71 6.83 -11.04 8.34
CA GLU A 71 6.22 -10.41 9.52
C GLU A 71 5.06 -9.51 9.12
N VAL A 72 5.27 -8.64 8.13
CA VAL A 72 4.24 -7.71 7.66
C VAL A 72 3.06 -8.49 7.06
N ALA A 73 3.34 -9.49 6.22
CA ALA A 73 2.29 -10.33 5.64
C ALA A 73 1.49 -11.06 6.72
N GLY A 74 2.17 -11.55 7.75
CA GLY A 74 1.51 -12.19 8.89
C GLY A 74 0.61 -11.25 9.66
N GLN A 75 1.04 -10.01 9.86
CA GLN A 75 0.24 -8.99 10.51
C GLN A 75 -0.99 -8.64 9.67
N LEU A 76 -0.84 -8.49 8.36
CA LEU A 76 -1.95 -8.24 7.45
C LEU A 76 -2.97 -9.39 7.50
N ALA A 77 -2.49 -10.62 7.49
CA ALA A 77 -3.36 -11.79 7.57
C ALA A 77 -4.12 -11.85 8.89
N SER A 78 -3.44 -11.58 10.00
CA SER A 78 -4.09 -11.61 11.32
C SER A 78 -5.15 -10.53 11.50
N LEU A 79 -5.01 -9.42 10.79
CA LEU A 79 -5.98 -8.33 10.80
C LEU A 79 -7.03 -8.48 9.69
N GLU A 80 -6.95 -9.54 8.91
CA GLU A 80 -7.87 -9.82 7.81
C GLU A 80 -7.93 -8.69 6.79
N ILE A 81 -6.76 -8.08 6.50
CA ILE A 81 -6.66 -7.00 5.52
C ILE A 81 -6.38 -7.60 4.14
N PRO A 82 -7.31 -7.45 3.18
CA PRO A 82 -7.08 -7.94 1.82
C PRO A 82 -6.20 -6.97 1.02
N TYR A 83 -5.42 -7.49 0.09
CA TYR A 83 -4.61 -6.68 -0.81
C TYR A 83 -4.18 -7.51 -2.02
N ASP A 84 -3.75 -6.82 -3.06
CA ASP A 84 -3.28 -7.46 -4.27
C ASP A 84 -1.74 -7.51 -4.33
N VAL A 85 -1.09 -6.44 -3.88
CA VAL A 85 0.38 -6.33 -3.89
C VAL A 85 0.87 -5.76 -2.58
N LEU A 86 1.93 -6.34 -2.04
CA LEU A 86 2.67 -5.81 -0.90
C LEU A 86 4.06 -5.39 -1.38
N MET A 87 4.35 -4.09 -1.29
CA MET A 87 5.64 -3.53 -1.66
C MET A 87 6.47 -3.21 -0.42
N MET A 88 7.61 -3.88 -0.33
CA MET A 88 8.58 -3.59 0.71
C MET A 88 9.59 -2.55 0.22
N GLU A 89 10.37 -2.00 1.14
CA GLU A 89 11.47 -1.09 0.82
C GLU A 89 11.02 0.14 0.03
N LYS A 90 9.88 0.72 0.44
CA LYS A 90 9.39 1.95 -0.18
C LYS A 90 10.51 2.99 -0.23
N PRO A 91 10.81 3.58 -1.39
CA PRO A 91 11.88 4.58 -1.50
C PRO A 91 11.60 5.80 -0.61
N ARG A 92 12.66 6.34 -0.02
CA ARG A 92 12.58 7.58 0.76
C ARG A 92 13.25 8.70 -0.04
N PHE A 93 12.52 9.76 -0.25
CA PHE A 93 13.02 10.92 -0.99
C PHE A 93 12.28 12.17 -0.53
N ASP A 94 12.93 13.32 -0.65
CA ASP A 94 12.30 14.59 -0.30
C ASP A 94 11.38 15.10 -1.40
N LYS A 95 11.66 14.75 -2.64
CA LYS A 95 10.91 15.23 -3.79
C LYS A 95 10.90 14.18 -4.89
N MET A 96 9.75 13.99 -5.52
CA MET A 96 9.59 13.06 -6.63
C MET A 96 9.29 13.80 -7.92
N TYR A 97 9.94 13.37 -8.99
CA TYR A 97 9.66 13.86 -10.34
C TYR A 97 9.32 12.67 -11.24
N ASP A 98 8.16 12.72 -11.86
CA ASP A 98 7.83 11.81 -12.95
C ASP A 98 6.91 12.56 -13.93
N ASP A 99 6.47 11.91 -15.00
CA ASP A 99 5.70 12.54 -16.04
C ASP A 99 4.27 12.95 -15.62
N ARG A 100 3.84 12.55 -14.44
CA ARG A 100 2.49 12.81 -13.92
C ARG A 100 2.47 13.61 -12.64
N TYR A 101 3.56 13.58 -11.89
CA TYR A 101 3.57 14.12 -10.54
C TYR A 101 4.92 14.72 -10.22
N VAL A 102 4.90 15.91 -9.61
CA VAL A 102 6.08 16.57 -9.04
C VAL A 102 5.67 17.07 -7.66
N GLY A 103 6.37 16.63 -6.62
CA GLY A 103 6.05 17.07 -5.27
C GLY A 103 6.73 16.26 -4.18
N PRO A 104 6.41 16.54 -2.92
CA PRO A 104 6.97 15.82 -1.79
C PRO A 104 6.46 14.38 -1.75
N SER A 105 7.29 13.48 -1.19
CA SER A 105 6.96 12.06 -1.10
C SER A 105 5.73 11.77 -0.23
N ASP A 106 5.39 12.68 0.68
CA ASP A 106 4.23 12.54 1.55
C ASP A 106 2.92 12.43 0.79
N ASP A 107 2.85 13.04 -0.40
CA ASP A 107 1.65 13.02 -1.22
C ASP A 107 1.50 11.72 -2.02
N TRP A 108 2.50 10.88 -1.94
CA TRP A 108 2.53 9.63 -2.70
C TRP A 108 2.03 8.46 -1.86
N VAL A 109 0.75 8.26 -1.85
CA VAL A 109 0.11 7.18 -1.09
C VAL A 109 -0.87 6.42 -1.98
#